data_fdbbb4d63fb634d801003719e76cbfcd
#
_entry.id   fdbbb4d63fb634d801003719e76cbfcd
#
_cell.length_a   1.000
_cell.length_b   1.000
_cell.length_c   1.000
_cell.angle_alpha   90.00
_cell.angle_beta   90.00
_cell.angle_gamma   90.00
#
_symmetry.space_group_name_H-M   'P 1'
#
loop_
_entity.id
_entity.type
_entity.pdbx_description
1 polymer ?
#
loop_
_entity_poly.entity_id
_entity_poly.type
_entity_poly.pdbx_seq_one_letter_code
_entity_poly.pdbx_strand_id
1 'polypeptide(L)'
;DIIHEDKDLIVINKSAGISMHPGPGNYNNTIVNALINYDNKNLSNIGNELRPGIVHRIDKDTSGLIVIAKNNISHENLSKQFSDHSITRVYQALVWGKIRPQNGKIETFITRSSRNRQMMEVSSKKGKKAVTNYKTLEIFEDEKIPTFSLVECKLETGRTHQIRVHLSYKGNNILGDKKYKKKFTKFVNIGSELEDSIIGLNRQFL
;
A
#
# COMPACT_ATOMS: atom_id res chain seq x y z
N ASP A 1 -15.94 -5.55 1.63
CA ASP A 1 -16.96 -4.89 2.45
C ASP A 1 -17.15 -3.45 1.99
N ILE A 2 -18.40 -3.03 1.75
CA ILE A 2 -18.77 -1.63 1.50
C ILE A 2 -18.86 -0.94 2.86
N ILE A 3 -18.10 0.14 3.03
CA ILE A 3 -18.06 0.95 4.26
C ILE A 3 -18.99 2.14 4.16
N HIS A 4 -19.12 2.71 2.97
CA HIS A 4 -20.01 3.81 2.68
C HIS A 4 -20.41 3.76 1.21
N GLU A 5 -21.66 4.13 0.92
CA GLU A 5 -22.15 4.32 -0.43
C GLU A 5 -23.22 5.42 -0.44
N ASP A 6 -23.11 6.30 -1.44
CA ASP A 6 -24.11 7.30 -1.76
C ASP A 6 -24.32 7.40 -3.29
N LYS A 7 -24.91 8.49 -3.77
CA LYS A 7 -25.13 8.72 -5.21
C LYS A 7 -23.84 9.04 -5.98
N ASP A 8 -22.78 9.44 -5.29
CA ASP A 8 -21.57 10.01 -5.88
C ASP A 8 -20.38 9.06 -5.80
N LEU A 9 -20.26 8.27 -4.73
CA LEU A 9 -19.12 7.40 -4.51
C LEU A 9 -19.46 6.14 -3.70
N ILE A 10 -18.56 5.15 -3.81
CA ILE A 10 -18.51 3.96 -2.95
C ILE A 10 -17.16 3.96 -2.24
N VAL A 11 -17.16 3.68 -0.93
CA VAL A 11 -15.94 3.38 -0.16
C VAL A 11 -15.97 1.92 0.26
N ILE A 12 -14.95 1.18 -0.12
CA ILE A 12 -14.80 -0.23 0.25
C ILE A 12 -13.58 -0.43 1.14
N ASN A 13 -13.66 -1.41 2.05
CA ASN A 13 -12.50 -1.97 2.72
C ASN A 13 -11.98 -3.15 1.90
N LYS A 14 -10.93 -2.89 1.12
CA LYS A 14 -10.31 -3.93 0.28
C LYS A 14 -9.53 -4.91 1.14
N SER A 15 -9.87 -6.17 1.08
CA SER A 15 -9.07 -7.23 1.68
C SER A 15 -7.72 -7.40 0.97
N ALA A 16 -6.72 -7.88 1.72
CA ALA A 16 -5.46 -8.30 1.13
C ALA A 16 -5.66 -9.52 0.21
N GLY A 17 -4.78 -9.69 -0.78
CA GLY A 17 -4.85 -10.78 -1.76
C GLY A 17 -5.69 -10.47 -3.00
N ILE A 18 -6.46 -9.36 -3.01
CA ILE A 18 -7.31 -8.97 -4.14
C ILE A 18 -6.65 -7.82 -4.92
N SER A 19 -6.47 -8.01 -6.23
CA SER A 19 -5.97 -6.97 -7.13
C SER A 19 -7.04 -5.92 -7.42
N MET A 20 -6.61 -4.67 -7.69
CA MET A 20 -7.55 -3.61 -8.06
C MET A 20 -8.18 -3.83 -9.43
N HIS A 21 -7.40 -4.27 -10.41
CA HIS A 21 -7.83 -4.44 -11.81
C HIS A 21 -7.20 -5.66 -12.45
N PRO A 22 -7.80 -6.19 -13.52
CA PRO A 22 -7.25 -7.31 -14.28
C PRO A 22 -5.84 -7.04 -14.81
N GLY A 23 -5.04 -8.08 -14.87
CA GLY A 23 -3.68 -8.03 -15.36
C GLY A 23 -3.06 -9.42 -15.54
N PRO A 24 -1.83 -9.53 -16.07
CA PRO A 24 -1.20 -10.81 -16.30
C PRO A 24 -1.21 -11.72 -15.05
N GLY A 25 -1.76 -12.91 -15.20
CA GLY A 25 -1.90 -13.90 -14.11
C GLY A 25 -3.09 -13.67 -13.17
N ASN A 26 -3.92 -12.64 -13.41
CA ASN A 26 -5.15 -12.41 -12.62
C ASN A 26 -6.14 -11.57 -13.44
N TYR A 27 -6.91 -12.23 -14.30
CA TYR A 27 -7.89 -11.57 -15.18
C TYR A 27 -9.28 -11.47 -14.55
N ASN A 28 -9.58 -12.37 -13.63
CA ASN A 28 -10.84 -12.44 -12.89
C ASN A 28 -10.55 -12.21 -11.40
N ASN A 29 -11.53 -12.05 -10.56
CA ASN A 29 -11.39 -11.88 -9.10
C ASN A 29 -10.61 -10.59 -8.71
N THR A 30 -10.91 -9.49 -9.38
CA THR A 30 -10.39 -8.16 -9.02
C THR A 30 -11.49 -7.26 -8.50
N ILE A 31 -11.12 -6.14 -7.87
CA ILE A 31 -12.10 -5.14 -7.42
C ILE A 31 -12.92 -4.62 -8.61
N VAL A 32 -12.29 -4.38 -9.75
CA VAL A 32 -13.01 -3.96 -10.97
C VAL A 32 -14.05 -5.00 -11.40
N ASN A 33 -13.71 -6.31 -11.40
CA ASN A 33 -14.69 -7.34 -11.74
C ASN A 33 -15.88 -7.34 -10.76
N ALA A 34 -15.60 -7.18 -9.46
CA ALA A 34 -16.63 -7.10 -8.44
C ALA A 34 -17.53 -5.87 -8.62
N LEU A 35 -16.95 -4.71 -8.90
CA LEU A 35 -17.69 -3.46 -9.13
C LEU A 35 -18.58 -3.53 -10.37
N ILE A 36 -18.06 -4.07 -11.48
CA ILE A 36 -18.83 -4.26 -12.71
C ILE A 36 -20.03 -5.20 -12.47
N ASN A 37 -19.84 -6.24 -11.67
CA ASN A 37 -20.93 -7.15 -11.31
C ASN A 37 -21.92 -6.55 -10.32
N TYR A 38 -21.44 -5.66 -9.45
CA TYR A 38 -22.26 -5.01 -8.42
C TYR A 38 -23.17 -3.93 -9.01
N ASP A 39 -22.61 -2.98 -9.78
CA ASP A 39 -23.37 -1.85 -10.31
C ASP A 39 -22.70 -1.25 -11.57
N ASN A 40 -22.73 -1.99 -12.67
CA ASN A 40 -22.08 -1.55 -13.91
C ASN A 40 -22.69 -0.28 -14.52
N LYS A 41 -23.96 0.01 -14.22
CA LYS A 41 -24.68 1.16 -14.83
C LYS A 41 -24.37 2.49 -14.15
N ASN A 42 -24.01 2.46 -12.88
CA ASN A 42 -23.80 3.64 -12.03
C ASN A 42 -22.34 3.79 -11.63
N LEU A 43 -21.39 3.42 -12.48
CA LEU A 43 -19.98 3.70 -12.29
C LEU A 43 -19.49 4.69 -13.34
N SER A 44 -18.61 5.60 -12.95
CA SER A 44 -17.99 6.51 -13.90
C SER A 44 -17.19 5.72 -14.96
N ASN A 45 -17.36 6.08 -16.22
CA ASN A 45 -16.65 5.51 -17.36
C ASN A 45 -15.49 6.39 -17.87
N ILE A 46 -15.18 7.49 -17.19
CA ILE A 46 -14.04 8.35 -17.53
C ILE A 46 -12.73 7.55 -17.48
N GLY A 47 -11.94 7.73 -18.52
CA GLY A 47 -10.57 7.26 -18.60
C GLY A 47 -10.38 5.86 -19.14
N ASN A 48 -11.23 4.89 -18.86
CA ASN A 48 -11.13 3.54 -19.44
C ASN A 48 -12.33 2.68 -19.07
N GLU A 49 -13.03 2.13 -20.03
CA GLU A 49 -14.14 1.18 -19.85
C GLU A 49 -13.74 -0.07 -19.06
N LEU A 50 -12.45 -0.42 -19.08
CA LEU A 50 -11.91 -1.56 -18.32
C LEU A 50 -11.62 -1.23 -16.84
N ARG A 51 -11.86 0.02 -16.40
CA ARG A 51 -11.58 0.47 -15.02
C ARG A 51 -12.61 1.47 -14.51
N PRO A 52 -13.91 1.14 -14.62
CA PRO A 52 -14.98 2.07 -14.26
C PRO A 52 -14.83 2.52 -12.79
N GLY A 53 -14.96 3.82 -12.58
CA GLY A 53 -14.94 4.45 -11.24
C GLY A 53 -13.59 4.46 -10.51
N ILE A 54 -12.51 3.89 -11.06
CA ILE A 54 -11.22 3.75 -10.37
C ILE A 54 -10.40 5.03 -10.48
N VAL A 55 -10.25 5.75 -9.39
CA VAL A 55 -9.47 7.00 -9.27
C VAL A 55 -8.10 6.81 -8.60
N HIS A 56 -7.91 5.71 -7.86
CA HIS A 56 -6.62 5.36 -7.24
C HIS A 56 -6.50 3.85 -7.05
N ARG A 57 -5.37 3.43 -6.49
CA ARG A 57 -5.10 2.01 -6.24
C ARG A 57 -4.19 1.80 -5.05
N ILE A 58 -4.33 0.61 -4.42
CA ILE A 58 -3.35 0.04 -3.49
C ILE A 58 -2.85 -1.31 -4.03
N ASP A 59 -1.76 -1.81 -3.47
CA ASP A 59 -1.18 -3.09 -3.90
C ASP A 59 -2.12 -4.27 -3.62
N LYS A 60 -1.94 -5.38 -4.34
CA LYS A 60 -2.74 -6.61 -4.18
C LYS A 60 -2.83 -7.03 -2.71
N ASP A 61 -1.70 -7.11 -2.03
CA ASP A 61 -1.59 -7.63 -0.68
C ASP A 61 -1.66 -6.55 0.42
N THR A 62 -1.89 -5.28 0.06
CA THR A 62 -2.24 -4.20 0.98
C THR A 62 -3.75 -4.20 1.19
N SER A 63 -4.17 -4.07 2.44
CA SER A 63 -5.58 -3.93 2.83
C SER A 63 -5.92 -2.46 3.13
N GLY A 64 -7.22 -2.13 3.11
CA GLY A 64 -7.71 -0.82 3.52
C GLY A 64 -8.64 -0.14 2.53
N LEU A 65 -8.89 1.14 2.77
CA LEU A 65 -9.95 1.88 2.10
C LEU A 65 -9.61 2.23 0.64
N ILE A 66 -10.60 2.02 -0.21
CA ILE A 66 -10.61 2.43 -1.62
C ILE A 66 -11.88 3.22 -1.87
N VAL A 67 -11.73 4.40 -2.49
CA VAL A 67 -12.85 5.19 -2.97
C VAL A 67 -13.04 4.97 -4.47
N ILE A 68 -14.29 4.80 -4.88
CA ILE A 68 -14.74 4.55 -6.25
C ILE A 68 -15.75 5.63 -6.63
N ALA A 69 -15.62 6.21 -7.81
CA ALA A 69 -16.54 7.21 -8.33
C ALA A 69 -17.74 6.56 -9.04
N LYS A 70 -18.96 6.92 -8.66
CA LYS A 70 -20.21 6.43 -9.28
C LYS A 70 -20.60 7.24 -10.52
N ASN A 71 -20.17 8.47 -10.63
CA ASN A 71 -20.46 9.34 -11.78
C ASN A 71 -19.22 10.13 -12.22
N ASN A 72 -19.32 10.76 -13.38
CA ASN A 72 -18.20 11.44 -14.00
C ASN A 72 -17.75 12.69 -13.22
N ILE A 73 -18.68 13.42 -12.62
CA ILE A 73 -18.37 14.60 -11.80
C ILE A 73 -17.53 14.22 -10.59
N SER A 74 -17.95 13.17 -9.89
CA SER A 74 -17.19 12.64 -8.73
C SER A 74 -15.83 12.10 -9.15
N HIS A 75 -15.74 11.44 -10.30
CA HIS A 75 -14.49 10.94 -10.86
C HIS A 75 -13.48 12.07 -11.11
N GLU A 76 -13.91 13.14 -11.79
CA GLU A 76 -13.06 14.31 -12.04
C GLU A 76 -12.60 14.98 -10.77
N ASN A 77 -13.53 15.22 -9.82
CA ASN A 77 -13.22 15.82 -8.54
C ASN A 77 -12.24 14.99 -7.70
N LEU A 78 -12.47 13.67 -7.59
CA LEU A 78 -11.56 12.77 -6.87
C LEU A 78 -10.20 12.68 -7.59
N SER A 79 -10.19 12.54 -8.91
CA SER A 79 -8.94 12.50 -9.69
C SER A 79 -8.12 13.77 -9.51
N LYS A 80 -8.77 14.94 -9.46
CA LYS A 80 -8.12 16.22 -9.15
C LYS A 80 -7.50 16.19 -7.76
N GLN A 81 -8.25 15.78 -6.72
CA GLN A 81 -7.72 15.67 -5.35
C GLN A 81 -6.55 14.70 -5.23
N PHE A 82 -6.53 13.59 -5.98
CA PHE A 82 -5.38 12.69 -6.05
C PHE A 82 -4.19 13.31 -6.79
N SER A 83 -4.44 14.11 -7.82
CA SER A 83 -3.41 14.75 -8.65
C SER A 83 -2.73 15.92 -7.96
N ASP A 84 -3.50 16.80 -7.31
CA ASP A 84 -3.00 17.96 -6.57
C ASP A 84 -2.60 17.63 -5.13
N HIS A 85 -2.78 16.35 -4.74
CA HIS A 85 -2.44 15.81 -3.43
C HIS A 85 -3.20 16.45 -2.25
N SER A 86 -4.38 17.02 -2.49
CA SER A 86 -5.25 17.59 -1.46
C SER A 86 -5.94 16.51 -0.62
N ILE A 87 -6.16 15.31 -1.17
CA ILE A 87 -6.69 14.18 -0.43
C ILE A 87 -5.66 13.59 0.55
N THR A 88 -6.04 13.46 1.81
CA THR A 88 -5.17 12.86 2.83
C THR A 88 -5.20 11.33 2.72
N ARG A 89 -4.00 10.74 2.63
CA ARG A 89 -3.80 9.28 2.56
C ARG A 89 -2.89 8.85 3.69
N VAL A 90 -3.47 8.13 4.64
CA VAL A 90 -2.75 7.63 5.83
C VAL A 90 -2.76 6.11 5.81
N TYR A 91 -1.59 5.54 6.08
CA TYR A 91 -1.37 4.10 6.16
C TYR A 91 -0.68 3.77 7.47
N GLN A 92 -0.92 2.57 7.98
CA GLN A 92 -0.18 2.02 9.10
C GLN A 92 0.61 0.81 8.64
N ALA A 93 1.88 0.77 9.03
CA ALA A 93 2.79 -0.33 8.71
C ALA A 93 3.48 -0.83 9.98
N LEU A 94 3.54 -2.15 10.16
CA LEU A 94 4.40 -2.75 11.17
C LEU A 94 5.75 -3.05 10.54
N VAL A 95 6.83 -2.50 11.10
CA VAL A 95 8.19 -2.60 10.55
C VAL A 95 9.15 -3.24 11.53
N TRP A 96 10.19 -3.85 11.00
CA TRP A 96 11.28 -4.39 11.79
C TRP A 96 12.15 -3.28 12.40
N GLY A 97 12.44 -3.42 13.69
CA GLY A 97 13.33 -2.54 14.44
C GLY A 97 12.74 -1.18 14.76
N LYS A 98 13.53 -0.35 15.44
CA LYS A 98 13.21 1.06 15.69
C LYS A 98 13.53 1.90 14.48
N ILE A 99 12.55 2.65 13.96
CA ILE A 99 12.84 3.65 12.93
C ILE A 99 13.42 4.92 13.58
N ARG A 100 14.50 5.44 13.03
CA ARG A 100 15.18 6.63 13.54
C ARG A 100 15.42 7.64 12.41
N PRO A 101 15.12 8.95 12.66
CA PRO A 101 14.36 9.48 13.81
C PRO A 101 12.95 8.88 13.84
N GLN A 102 12.25 9.00 14.98
CA GLN A 102 10.89 8.45 15.13
C GLN A 102 9.84 9.11 14.22
N ASN A 103 10.09 10.35 13.84
CA ASN A 103 9.28 11.10 12.89
C ASN A 103 10.18 11.64 11.79
N GLY A 104 9.66 11.75 10.58
CA GLY A 104 10.45 12.31 9.50
C GLY A 104 9.76 12.27 8.15
N LYS A 105 10.51 12.70 7.16
CA LYS A 105 10.13 12.72 5.76
C LYS A 105 11.16 11.95 4.94
N ILE A 106 10.67 11.08 4.07
CA ILE A 106 11.49 10.37 3.08
C ILE A 106 11.15 10.96 1.73
N GLU A 107 12.11 11.64 1.11
CA GLU A 107 11.97 12.23 -0.20
C GLU A 107 13.04 11.66 -1.12
N THR A 108 12.62 10.96 -2.17
CA THR A 108 13.50 10.26 -3.11
C THR A 108 12.89 10.26 -4.51
N PHE A 109 13.61 9.66 -5.46
CA PHE A 109 13.02 9.22 -6.73
C PHE A 109 12.81 7.71 -6.69
N ILE A 110 11.66 7.24 -7.16
CA ILE A 110 11.36 5.81 -7.28
C ILE A 110 11.30 5.44 -8.76
N THR A 111 12.03 4.40 -9.10
CA THR A 111 12.08 3.82 -10.44
C THR A 111 11.83 2.32 -10.39
N ARG A 112 11.58 1.71 -11.55
CA ARG A 112 11.51 0.25 -11.66
C ARG A 112 12.92 -0.33 -11.58
N SER A 113 13.09 -1.37 -10.76
CA SER A 113 14.40 -2.00 -10.61
C SER A 113 14.87 -2.62 -11.92
N SER A 114 16.14 -2.38 -12.27
CA SER A 114 16.78 -2.97 -13.43
C SER A 114 17.07 -4.47 -13.26
N ARG A 115 17.25 -4.90 -12.00
CA ARG A 115 17.56 -6.30 -11.65
C ARG A 115 16.32 -7.17 -11.56
N ASN A 116 15.20 -6.61 -11.12
CA ASN A 116 13.93 -7.31 -11.00
C ASN A 116 12.76 -6.38 -11.36
N ARG A 117 12.22 -6.55 -12.56
CA ARG A 117 11.14 -5.71 -13.08
C ARG A 117 9.83 -5.75 -12.27
N GLN A 118 9.68 -6.69 -11.35
CA GLN A 118 8.55 -6.73 -10.42
C GLN A 118 8.75 -5.86 -9.18
N MET A 119 9.94 -5.29 -9.01
CA MET A 119 10.30 -4.44 -7.87
C MET A 119 10.49 -2.99 -8.31
N MET A 120 10.32 -2.10 -7.35
CA MET A 120 10.68 -0.69 -7.44
C MET A 120 11.90 -0.45 -6.55
N GLU A 121 12.69 0.56 -6.86
CA GLU A 121 13.88 0.92 -6.07
C GLU A 121 14.04 2.44 -5.97
N VAL A 122 14.72 2.89 -4.92
CA VAL A 122 15.13 4.28 -4.78
C VAL A 122 16.28 4.55 -5.74
N SER A 123 16.22 5.68 -6.42
CA SER A 123 17.27 6.17 -7.31
C SER A 123 17.64 7.60 -6.95
N SER A 124 18.90 7.96 -7.10
CA SER A 124 19.41 9.34 -6.93
C SER A 124 19.21 10.21 -8.17
N LYS A 125 19.02 9.62 -9.35
CA LYS A 125 19.08 10.35 -10.63
C LYS A 125 17.89 10.12 -11.56
N LYS A 126 17.14 9.02 -11.40
CA LYS A 126 16.10 8.61 -12.35
C LYS A 126 14.82 8.22 -11.60
N GLY A 127 13.68 8.37 -12.26
CA GLY A 127 12.39 7.94 -11.73
C GLY A 127 11.44 9.09 -11.44
N LYS A 128 10.38 8.80 -10.68
CA LYS A 128 9.36 9.78 -10.30
C LYS A 128 9.57 10.20 -8.85
N LYS A 129 9.50 11.49 -8.58
CA LYS A 129 9.56 12.02 -7.21
C LYS A 129 8.53 11.32 -6.32
N ALA A 130 8.98 10.91 -5.14
CA ALA A 130 8.20 10.20 -4.14
C ALA A 130 8.46 10.81 -2.77
N VAL A 131 7.38 11.11 -2.04
CA VAL A 131 7.44 11.75 -0.73
C VAL A 131 6.51 11.06 0.24
N THR A 132 7.06 10.57 1.35
CA THR A 132 6.34 9.92 2.45
C THR A 132 6.74 10.57 3.76
N ASN A 133 5.77 11.15 4.47
CA ASN A 133 5.95 11.55 5.86
C ASN A 133 5.64 10.34 6.75
N TYR A 134 6.40 10.14 7.81
CA TYR A 134 6.16 9.04 8.72
C TYR A 134 6.29 9.48 10.19
N LYS A 135 5.56 8.77 11.04
CA LYS A 135 5.57 8.93 12.49
C LYS A 135 5.48 7.56 13.14
N THR A 136 6.40 7.26 14.05
CA THR A 136 6.29 6.08 14.91
C THR A 136 5.17 6.31 15.91
N LEU A 137 4.18 5.41 15.90
CA LEU A 137 3.07 5.42 16.85
C LEU A 137 3.42 4.65 18.10
N GLU A 138 4.07 3.47 17.92
CA GLU A 138 4.40 2.57 19.01
C GLU A 138 5.66 1.78 18.70
N ILE A 139 6.42 1.41 19.73
CA ILE A 139 7.60 0.55 19.65
C ILE A 139 7.36 -0.64 20.56
N PHE A 140 7.42 -1.84 20.02
CA PHE A 140 7.28 -3.08 20.75
C PHE A 140 8.67 -3.65 21.02
N GLU A 141 9.05 -3.67 22.26
CA GLU A 141 10.35 -4.18 22.72
C GLU A 141 10.14 -5.21 23.83
N ASP A 142 10.79 -6.33 23.68
CA ASP A 142 10.87 -7.38 24.67
C ASP A 142 12.23 -8.07 24.50
N GLU A 143 12.77 -8.64 25.58
CA GLU A 143 14.06 -9.34 25.53
C GLU A 143 14.04 -10.60 24.68
N LYS A 144 12.86 -11.20 24.50
CA LYS A 144 12.66 -12.47 23.80
C LYS A 144 12.22 -12.33 22.35
N ILE A 145 11.76 -11.14 21.94
CA ILE A 145 11.24 -10.90 20.58
C ILE A 145 12.02 -9.80 19.87
N PRO A 146 12.18 -9.88 18.55
CA PRO A 146 12.74 -8.78 17.78
C PRO A 146 11.91 -7.52 17.96
N THR A 147 12.57 -6.38 18.09
CA THR A 147 11.88 -5.08 18.14
C THR A 147 11.08 -4.82 16.87
N PHE A 148 9.85 -4.31 17.04
CA PHE A 148 8.99 -3.83 15.99
C PHE A 148 8.59 -2.38 16.24
N SER A 149 8.22 -1.67 15.19
CA SER A 149 7.60 -0.35 15.30
C SER A 149 6.33 -0.29 14.46
N LEU A 150 5.24 0.19 15.07
CA LEU A 150 4.04 0.60 14.34
C LEU A 150 4.28 2.02 13.83
N VAL A 151 4.21 2.19 12.53
CA VAL A 151 4.54 3.45 11.85
C VAL A 151 3.35 3.92 11.03
N GLU A 152 2.91 5.14 11.28
CA GLU A 152 1.98 5.86 10.42
C GLU A 152 2.75 6.48 9.25
N CYS A 153 2.22 6.30 8.04
CA CYS A 153 2.78 6.87 6.80
C CYS A 153 1.73 7.75 6.12
N LYS A 154 2.00 9.05 6.01
CA LYS A 154 1.18 10.00 5.25
C LYS A 154 1.83 10.29 3.90
N LEU A 155 1.08 10.02 2.82
CA LEU A 155 1.60 10.14 1.46
C LEU A 155 1.33 11.53 0.87
N GLU A 156 2.38 12.22 0.40
CA GLU A 156 2.26 13.35 -0.52
C GLU A 156 2.19 12.88 -1.98
N THR A 157 2.79 11.76 -2.32
CA THR A 157 2.77 11.14 -3.65
C THR A 157 2.31 9.69 -3.57
N GLY A 158 1.87 9.08 -4.67
CA GLY A 158 1.38 7.69 -4.71
C GLY A 158 2.10 6.85 -5.79
N ARG A 159 3.38 6.52 -5.59
CA ARG A 159 4.14 5.67 -6.52
C ARG A 159 3.93 4.20 -6.18
N THR A 160 4.08 3.34 -7.17
CA THR A 160 4.00 1.88 -6.99
C THR A 160 4.93 1.43 -5.87
N HIS A 161 4.42 0.67 -4.90
CA HIS A 161 5.14 0.17 -3.72
C HIS A 161 5.80 1.26 -2.86
N GLN A 162 5.38 2.52 -2.92
CA GLN A 162 6.12 3.66 -2.37
C GLN A 162 6.49 3.48 -0.89
N ILE A 163 5.52 3.18 -0.01
CA ILE A 163 5.76 3.00 1.42
C ILE A 163 6.75 1.85 1.65
N ARG A 164 6.56 0.74 0.96
CA ARG A 164 7.40 -0.46 1.05
C ARG A 164 8.85 -0.18 0.68
N VAL A 165 9.05 0.53 -0.43
CA VAL A 165 10.38 0.95 -0.91
C VAL A 165 11.03 1.94 0.06
N HIS A 166 10.28 2.95 0.52
CA HIS A 166 10.80 3.97 1.43
C HIS A 166 11.20 3.40 2.80
N LEU A 167 10.37 2.56 3.40
CA LEU A 167 10.68 1.92 4.67
C LEU A 167 11.85 0.94 4.53
N SER A 168 11.92 0.20 3.43
CA SER A 168 13.08 -0.64 3.10
C SER A 168 14.35 0.18 2.91
N TYR A 169 14.29 1.33 2.24
CA TYR A 169 15.39 2.25 2.07
C TYR A 169 15.91 2.80 3.41
N LYS A 170 15.02 3.04 4.37
CA LYS A 170 15.37 3.40 5.76
C LYS A 170 16.00 2.24 6.56
N GLY A 171 15.98 1.03 6.04
CA GLY A 171 16.43 -0.18 6.74
C GLY A 171 15.37 -0.81 7.65
N ASN A 172 14.15 -0.26 7.67
CA ASN A 172 13.02 -0.75 8.45
C ASN A 172 11.98 -1.41 7.55
N ASN A 173 12.28 -2.63 7.11
CA ASN A 173 11.39 -3.37 6.20
C ASN A 173 10.06 -3.68 6.87
N ILE A 174 8.97 -3.66 6.08
CA ILE A 174 7.64 -4.03 6.57
C ILE A 174 7.61 -5.52 6.89
N LEU A 175 7.01 -5.86 8.02
CA LEU A 175 6.81 -7.22 8.45
C LEU A 175 5.99 -8.01 7.40
N GLY A 176 6.41 -9.23 7.09
CA GLY A 176 5.76 -10.10 6.11
C GLY A 176 5.97 -9.70 4.64
N ASP A 177 6.68 -8.59 4.32
CA ASP A 177 6.94 -8.21 2.93
C ASP A 177 7.94 -9.14 2.27
N LYS A 178 7.45 -9.97 1.33
CA LYS A 178 8.27 -10.96 0.62
C LYS A 178 9.19 -10.35 -0.45
N LYS A 179 8.83 -9.17 -0.99
CA LYS A 179 9.58 -8.53 -2.07
C LYS A 179 10.72 -7.65 -1.56
N TYR A 180 10.48 -6.91 -0.48
CA TYR A 180 11.43 -5.95 0.10
C TYR A 180 12.01 -6.45 1.43
N LYS A 181 12.08 -7.78 1.60
CA LYS A 181 12.63 -8.36 2.82
C LYS A 181 14.13 -8.17 2.93
N LYS A 182 14.62 -7.84 4.11
CA LYS A 182 16.02 -8.02 4.49
C LYS A 182 16.24 -9.51 4.77
N LYS A 183 17.42 -10.05 4.43
CA LYS A 183 17.80 -11.39 4.93
C LYS A 183 17.88 -11.30 6.44
N PHE A 184 16.98 -11.96 7.14
CA PHE A 184 17.05 -12.05 8.60
C PHE A 184 18.06 -13.10 8.98
N THR A 185 18.98 -12.73 9.86
CA THR A 185 19.67 -13.65 10.76
C THR A 185 18.63 -14.20 11.74
N LYS A 186 18.70 -15.51 11.98
CA LYS A 186 17.81 -16.29 12.84
C LYS A 186 17.18 -15.49 13.98
N PHE A 187 15.89 -15.69 14.19
CA PHE A 187 15.26 -15.35 15.46
C PHE A 187 16.00 -16.10 16.57
N VAL A 188 16.53 -15.40 17.55
CA VAL A 188 17.21 -16.00 18.69
C VAL A 188 16.21 -16.02 19.84
N ASN A 189 15.77 -17.24 20.22
CA ASN A 189 14.94 -17.51 21.40
C ASN A 189 13.53 -16.88 21.45
N ILE A 190 12.88 -16.64 20.32
CA ILE A 190 11.43 -16.48 20.32
C ILE A 190 10.80 -17.87 20.36
N GLY A 191 9.74 -18.03 21.14
CA GLY A 191 9.01 -19.29 21.16
C GLY A 191 8.55 -19.68 19.76
N SER A 192 8.55 -20.97 19.46
CA SER A 192 8.20 -21.51 18.13
C SER A 192 6.88 -20.96 17.57
N GLU A 193 5.89 -20.75 18.42
CA GLU A 193 4.56 -20.24 18.05
C GLU A 193 4.61 -18.82 17.46
N LEU A 194 5.39 -17.90 18.05
CA LEU A 194 5.55 -16.54 17.54
C LEU A 194 6.39 -16.53 16.27
N GLU A 195 7.45 -17.34 16.20
CA GLU A 195 8.26 -17.51 15.00
C GLU A 195 7.41 -18.02 13.83
N ASP A 196 6.62 -19.06 14.06
CA ASP A 196 5.71 -19.63 13.06
C ASP A 196 4.66 -18.60 12.61
N SER A 197 4.13 -17.79 13.54
CA SER A 197 3.18 -16.73 13.25
C SER A 197 3.80 -15.64 12.37
N ILE A 198 5.05 -15.23 12.64
CA ILE A 198 5.77 -14.22 11.86
C ILE A 198 6.17 -14.76 10.48
N ILE A 199 6.68 -16.00 10.43
CA ILE A 199 7.06 -16.67 9.17
C ILE A 199 5.81 -16.95 8.32
N GLY A 200 4.71 -17.29 8.97
CA GLY A 200 3.40 -17.53 8.34
C GLY A 200 2.75 -16.28 7.76
N LEU A 201 3.26 -15.07 8.05
CA LEU A 201 2.80 -13.85 7.40
C LEU A 201 3.15 -13.87 5.91
N ASN A 202 2.12 -14.10 5.10
CA ASN A 202 2.27 -14.26 3.66
C ASN A 202 2.15 -12.94 2.87
N ARG A 203 1.99 -11.82 3.57
CA ARG A 203 1.81 -10.47 3.00
C ARG A 203 2.50 -9.40 3.84
N GLN A 204 2.76 -8.22 3.25
CA GLN A 204 3.18 -7.03 4.01
C GLN A 204 2.09 -6.59 5.01
N PHE A 205 2.49 -6.28 6.22
CA PHE A 205 1.63 -5.70 7.25
C PHE A 205 1.47 -4.19 7.00
N LEU A 206 0.62 -3.89 6.02
CA LEU A 206 0.34 -2.54 5.49
C LEU A 206 -1.12 -2.48 5.03
#